data_b089c4c711c8231422e930b70887d1d1
#
_entry.id   b089c4c711c8231422e930b70887d1d1
#
_cell.length_a   1.000
_cell.length_b   1.000
_cell.length_c   1.000
_cell.angle_alpha   90.00
_cell.angle_beta   90.00
_cell.angle_gamma   90.00
#
_symmetry.space_group_name_H-M   'P 1'
#
loop_
_entity.id
_entity.type
_entity.pdbx_description
1 polymer ?
#
loop_
_entity_poly.entity_id
_entity_poly.type
_entity_poly.pdbx_seq_one_letter_code
_entity_poly.pdbx_strand_id
1 'polypeptide(L)'
;TMRHPHWVQFVREQLEAQFGAQTIYRSGFTVYTSLDVQLQDTAQRIVAEQVAALVDKNASNGALVAIRPSTGEILAMVGSADYFNEAIDGQVNMATTQTRQPGSSIKPFTYLAAFEKGWTPSTLIWDVPSYFTPSGLPDDPGELYSPVNYDGKFHGPVTVRAALANSYNIPAVKALAFVGVYDDPATDYADGLVGIAQRLGITSLTRKDYGLALTLGGGEVSVLEMTGAFAVIANNGKRIPPVAILKITDFQGNVVYEYQPPAGQQAIRPEHAYLMASILSDNEARAPMFGRNSMLSLPFPAAAKTGTTNDFRDNWTMGFTPDLAVGVWVGNADYTPMQNTTGLSGAAPIWSQFMQAAVPQLTGGNPASFVRPAGIMDKVICAISGTEPSKYCPQQQAEIFAVDQPPLPSKDDLWKEEIIDTWTGQRANSACDQFVDERLVLNVTDAFARRWLRREAQGQGWAESIGFEAPLFFVPDSECKDGSPRPTLSFSGLRDGDVITEEDLDIRVVASGDGFRLLRIEFGYGDDPQDWEVIFEGNNEIRQPEVVYRWKVDKLSEDRVTLRLRMENNEDGYAERIVHLKIDIPEPTATPEPTFTSTPVPSDTPVP
;
A
#
# COMPACT_ATOMS: atom_id res chain seq x y z
N THR A 1 -52.76 8.97 8.54
CA THR A 1 -51.70 7.98 8.38
C THR A 1 -50.39 8.73 8.15
N MET A 2 -49.37 8.47 8.98
CA MET A 2 -48.08 9.11 8.83
C MET A 2 -47.37 8.47 7.63
N ARG A 3 -47.00 9.27 6.63
CA ARG A 3 -46.17 8.87 5.50
C ARG A 3 -44.70 9.15 5.83
N HIS A 4 -43.78 8.26 5.49
CA HIS A 4 -42.34 8.35 5.78
C HIS A 4 -42.02 8.57 7.26
N PRO A 5 -42.38 7.62 8.16
CA PRO A 5 -42.36 7.85 9.61
C PRO A 5 -40.96 8.20 10.14
N HIS A 6 -39.88 7.57 9.68
CA HIS A 6 -38.52 7.93 10.09
C HIS A 6 -38.16 9.41 9.79
N TRP A 7 -38.54 9.89 8.60
CA TRP A 7 -38.32 11.30 8.23
C TRP A 7 -39.13 12.25 9.12
N VAL A 8 -40.41 11.94 9.35
CA VAL A 8 -41.26 12.76 10.20
C VAL A 8 -40.75 12.84 11.63
N GLN A 9 -40.29 11.72 12.18
CA GLN A 9 -39.70 11.69 13.53
C GLN A 9 -38.41 12.50 13.57
N PHE A 10 -37.53 12.32 12.60
CA PHE A 10 -36.27 13.07 12.48
C PHE A 10 -36.47 14.58 12.40
N VAL A 11 -37.43 15.05 11.60
CA VAL A 11 -37.81 16.47 11.51
C VAL A 11 -38.42 16.97 12.82
N ARG A 12 -39.30 16.17 13.43
CA ARG A 12 -39.92 16.52 14.72
C ARG A 12 -38.88 16.73 15.82
N GLU A 13 -37.88 15.84 15.92
CA GLU A 13 -36.81 15.94 16.91
C GLU A 13 -36.00 17.23 16.75
N GLN A 14 -35.71 17.64 15.50
CA GLN A 14 -35.05 18.91 15.23
C GLN A 14 -35.91 20.12 15.62
N LEU A 15 -37.19 20.09 15.32
CA LEU A 15 -38.12 21.16 15.73
C LEU A 15 -38.25 21.23 17.26
N GLU A 16 -38.35 20.11 17.95
CA GLU A 16 -38.40 20.04 19.40
C GLU A 16 -37.14 20.59 20.05
N ALA A 17 -35.96 20.29 19.48
CA ALA A 17 -34.69 20.81 19.95
C ALA A 17 -34.58 22.34 19.74
N GLN A 18 -35.13 22.88 18.64
CA GLN A 18 -35.04 24.29 18.29
C GLN A 18 -36.07 25.16 18.97
N PHE A 19 -37.33 24.72 19.07
CA PHE A 19 -38.47 25.51 19.53
C PHE A 19 -39.10 25.02 20.84
N GLY A 20 -38.75 23.85 21.29
CA GLY A 20 -39.41 23.16 22.44
C GLY A 20 -40.74 22.50 22.05
N ALA A 21 -41.02 21.33 22.63
CA ALA A 21 -42.18 20.51 22.29
C ALA A 21 -43.51 21.26 22.46
N GLN A 22 -43.69 22.05 23.57
CA GLN A 22 -44.92 22.82 23.81
C GLN A 22 -45.20 23.88 22.74
N THR A 23 -44.17 24.55 22.26
CA THR A 23 -44.29 25.57 21.22
C THR A 23 -44.80 24.96 19.91
N ILE A 24 -44.24 23.81 19.51
CA ILE A 24 -44.61 23.14 18.26
C ILE A 24 -46.11 22.77 18.26
N TYR A 25 -46.62 22.20 19.35
CA TYR A 25 -48.03 21.77 19.43
C TYR A 25 -49.04 22.95 19.50
N ARG A 26 -48.56 24.15 19.86
CA ARG A 26 -49.45 25.34 20.02
C ARG A 26 -49.35 26.33 18.87
N SER A 27 -48.24 26.31 18.11
CA SER A 27 -47.93 27.34 17.11
C SER A 27 -48.67 27.16 15.78
N GLY A 28 -49.18 25.97 15.50
CA GLY A 28 -49.79 25.65 14.21
C GLY A 28 -48.78 25.80 13.05
N PHE A 29 -47.54 25.43 13.27
CA PHE A 29 -46.47 25.49 12.28
C PHE A 29 -46.77 24.64 11.05
N THR A 30 -46.51 25.21 9.86
CA THR A 30 -46.35 24.45 8.62
C THR A 30 -44.87 24.39 8.31
N VAL A 31 -44.34 23.17 8.19
CA VAL A 31 -42.93 22.91 7.98
C VAL A 31 -42.70 22.39 6.58
N TYR A 32 -41.92 23.10 5.80
CA TYR A 32 -41.46 22.70 4.47
C TYR A 32 -40.10 22.05 4.61
N THR A 33 -39.98 20.80 4.17
CA THR A 33 -38.74 20.02 4.32
C THR A 33 -38.02 19.84 3.00
N SER A 34 -36.75 19.41 3.06
CA SER A 34 -35.91 19.14 1.90
C SER A 34 -36.24 17.84 1.18
N LEU A 35 -37.10 16.98 1.77
CA LEU A 35 -37.40 15.67 1.24
C LEU A 35 -38.00 15.74 -0.18
N ASP A 36 -37.37 15.05 -1.13
CA ASP A 36 -38.02 14.76 -2.41
C ASP A 36 -38.83 13.47 -2.27
N VAL A 37 -40.13 13.60 -2.35
CA VAL A 37 -41.09 12.50 -2.09
C VAL A 37 -40.91 11.36 -3.11
N GLN A 38 -40.59 11.66 -4.37
CA GLN A 38 -40.39 10.64 -5.40
C GLN A 38 -39.07 9.86 -5.18
N LEU A 39 -38.02 10.56 -4.82
CA LEU A 39 -36.74 9.94 -4.45
C LEU A 39 -36.90 9.11 -3.16
N GLN A 40 -37.63 9.61 -2.17
CA GLN A 40 -37.89 8.89 -0.93
C GLN A 40 -38.65 7.59 -1.18
N ASP A 41 -39.72 7.64 -1.98
CA ASP A 41 -40.50 6.44 -2.34
C ASP A 41 -39.64 5.43 -3.11
N THR A 42 -38.83 5.91 -4.03
CA THR A 42 -37.88 5.08 -4.78
C THR A 42 -36.83 4.44 -3.87
N ALA A 43 -36.23 5.22 -2.96
CA ALA A 43 -35.26 4.73 -2.00
C ALA A 43 -35.85 3.64 -1.09
N GLN A 44 -37.06 3.90 -0.50
CA GLN A 44 -37.70 2.95 0.39
C GLN A 44 -38.01 1.64 -0.31
N ARG A 45 -38.52 1.69 -1.54
CA ARG A 45 -38.80 0.50 -2.36
C ARG A 45 -37.55 -0.30 -2.65
N ILE A 46 -36.46 0.35 -3.12
CA ILE A 46 -35.18 -0.31 -3.45
C ILE A 46 -34.57 -0.96 -2.20
N VAL A 47 -34.56 -0.26 -1.06
CA VAL A 47 -34.03 -0.82 0.19
C VAL A 47 -34.85 -2.06 0.59
N ALA A 48 -36.18 -1.98 0.59
CA ALA A 48 -37.02 -3.10 0.96
C ALA A 48 -36.85 -4.32 0.04
N GLU A 49 -36.83 -4.10 -1.28
CA GLU A 49 -36.65 -5.16 -2.29
C GLU A 49 -35.28 -5.84 -2.18
N GLN A 50 -34.20 -5.06 -2.03
CA GLN A 50 -32.84 -5.60 -1.97
C GLN A 50 -32.54 -6.30 -0.64
N VAL A 51 -33.04 -5.77 0.48
CA VAL A 51 -32.93 -6.45 1.78
C VAL A 51 -33.72 -7.77 1.76
N ALA A 52 -34.91 -7.80 1.19
CA ALA A 52 -35.68 -9.03 1.02
C ALA A 52 -34.94 -10.10 0.19
N ALA A 53 -34.16 -9.68 -0.82
CA ALA A 53 -33.32 -10.59 -1.60
C ALA A 53 -32.13 -11.17 -0.83
N LEU A 54 -31.81 -10.65 0.36
CA LEU A 54 -30.71 -11.10 1.22
C LEU A 54 -31.18 -11.90 2.45
N VAL A 55 -32.45 -12.33 2.48
CA VAL A 55 -33.02 -13.05 3.64
C VAL A 55 -32.27 -14.34 3.94
N ASP A 56 -31.81 -15.05 2.94
CA ASP A 56 -31.00 -16.27 3.06
C ASP A 56 -29.56 -15.99 3.56
N LYS A 57 -29.15 -14.72 3.58
CA LYS A 57 -27.88 -14.24 4.12
C LYS A 57 -27.97 -13.71 5.54
N ASN A 58 -29.10 -13.90 6.21
CA ASN A 58 -29.39 -13.33 7.52
C ASN A 58 -29.22 -11.79 7.54
N ALA A 59 -29.60 -11.12 6.48
CA ALA A 59 -29.69 -9.67 6.41
C ALA A 59 -31.14 -9.25 6.47
N SER A 60 -31.54 -8.47 7.48
CA SER A 60 -32.93 -8.14 7.74
C SER A 60 -33.24 -6.65 7.59
N ASN A 61 -32.23 -5.78 7.53
CA ASN A 61 -32.45 -4.35 7.55
C ASN A 61 -31.47 -3.59 6.63
N GLY A 62 -31.85 -2.35 6.29
CA GLY A 62 -31.05 -1.46 5.47
C GLY A 62 -31.45 0.00 5.66
N ALA A 63 -30.51 0.90 5.47
CA ALA A 63 -30.70 2.34 5.55
C ALA A 63 -30.05 3.04 4.35
N LEU A 64 -30.63 4.19 3.97
CA LEU A 64 -30.11 5.03 2.89
C LEU A 64 -30.28 6.50 3.25
N VAL A 65 -29.24 7.30 2.98
CA VAL A 65 -29.30 8.75 3.03
C VAL A 65 -28.81 9.31 1.69
N ALA A 66 -29.53 10.28 1.14
CA ALA A 66 -29.15 11.00 -0.08
C ALA A 66 -29.10 12.50 0.20
N ILE A 67 -27.98 13.15 -0.12
CA ILE A 67 -27.73 14.58 0.16
C ILE A 67 -27.32 15.29 -1.13
N ARG A 68 -27.88 16.48 -1.38
CA ARG A 68 -27.41 17.41 -2.41
C ARG A 68 -26.16 18.13 -1.90
N PRO A 69 -24.97 17.89 -2.48
CA PRO A 69 -23.71 18.44 -1.95
C PRO A 69 -23.64 19.97 -1.92
N SER A 70 -24.27 20.63 -2.90
CA SER A 70 -24.20 22.08 -3.08
C SER A 70 -25.07 22.87 -2.10
N THR A 71 -26.08 22.24 -1.48
CA THR A 71 -27.02 22.91 -0.58
C THR A 71 -27.15 22.26 0.79
N GLY A 72 -26.66 21.03 0.96
CA GLY A 72 -26.84 20.23 2.17
C GLY A 72 -28.22 19.57 2.31
N GLU A 73 -29.13 19.79 1.37
CA GLU A 73 -30.50 19.24 1.43
C GLU A 73 -30.47 17.71 1.48
N ILE A 74 -31.11 17.14 2.51
CA ILE A 74 -31.36 15.70 2.59
C ILE A 74 -32.58 15.41 1.71
N LEU A 75 -32.35 14.76 0.56
CA LEU A 75 -33.40 14.48 -0.43
C LEU A 75 -34.13 13.18 -0.17
N ALA A 76 -33.46 12.23 0.49
CA ALA A 76 -34.07 10.96 0.92
C ALA A 76 -33.42 10.46 2.21
N MET A 77 -34.21 9.84 3.07
CA MET A 77 -33.76 9.18 4.31
C MET A 77 -34.61 7.95 4.56
N VAL A 78 -34.03 6.78 4.41
CA VAL A 78 -34.62 5.49 4.75
C VAL A 78 -33.93 4.98 6.00
N GLY A 79 -34.69 4.84 7.11
CA GLY A 79 -34.16 4.39 8.40
C GLY A 79 -34.23 2.89 8.63
N SER A 80 -35.10 2.20 7.89
CA SER A 80 -35.22 0.74 7.94
C SER A 80 -35.90 0.21 6.69
N ALA A 81 -35.73 -1.09 6.43
CA ALA A 81 -36.43 -1.77 5.33
C ALA A 81 -37.96 -1.69 5.46
N ASP A 82 -38.49 -1.79 6.69
CA ASP A 82 -39.91 -1.63 7.00
C ASP A 82 -40.06 -1.09 8.42
N TYR A 83 -40.60 0.14 8.54
CA TYR A 83 -40.83 0.81 9.82
C TYR A 83 -41.77 0.04 10.76
N PHE A 84 -42.76 -0.66 10.21
CA PHE A 84 -43.82 -1.33 11.00
C PHE A 84 -43.46 -2.78 11.36
N ASN A 85 -42.32 -3.27 10.91
CA ASN A 85 -41.85 -4.61 11.21
C ASN A 85 -41.07 -4.63 12.53
N GLU A 86 -41.71 -5.08 13.60
CA GLU A 86 -41.08 -5.18 14.93
C GLU A 86 -40.01 -6.26 14.99
N ALA A 87 -40.03 -7.28 14.12
CA ALA A 87 -39.05 -8.36 14.10
C ALA A 87 -37.64 -7.91 13.64
N ILE A 88 -37.56 -6.75 13.01
CA ILE A 88 -36.29 -6.16 12.57
C ILE A 88 -35.96 -4.87 13.32
N ASP A 89 -36.61 -4.59 14.43
CA ASP A 89 -36.53 -3.28 15.11
C ASP A 89 -36.80 -2.11 14.16
N GLY A 90 -37.82 -2.25 13.29
CA GLY A 90 -38.07 -1.36 12.16
C GLY A 90 -38.26 0.11 12.53
N GLN A 91 -38.61 0.44 13.79
CA GLN A 91 -38.73 1.80 14.29
C GLN A 91 -37.39 2.46 14.65
N VAL A 92 -36.30 1.68 14.76
CA VAL A 92 -34.95 2.24 14.93
C VAL A 92 -34.50 2.89 13.64
N ASN A 93 -34.17 4.18 13.70
CA ASN A 93 -33.67 4.90 12.54
C ASN A 93 -32.15 4.62 12.32
N MET A 94 -31.84 3.58 11.53
CA MET A 94 -30.47 3.18 11.24
C MET A 94 -29.71 4.24 10.43
N ALA A 95 -30.40 5.20 9.79
CA ALA A 95 -29.77 6.29 9.08
C ALA A 95 -29.06 7.30 10.01
N THR A 96 -29.57 7.44 11.24
CA THR A 96 -29.05 8.43 12.22
C THR A 96 -28.36 7.80 13.43
N THR A 97 -28.51 6.50 13.61
CA THR A 97 -27.89 5.75 14.71
C THR A 97 -26.36 5.74 14.58
N GLN A 98 -25.67 6.15 15.65
CA GLN A 98 -24.20 6.23 15.73
C GLN A 98 -23.58 4.99 16.40
N THR A 99 -24.04 3.81 16.03
CA THR A 99 -23.64 2.54 16.66
C THR A 99 -23.07 1.53 15.67
N ARG A 100 -22.81 1.94 14.43
CA ARG A 100 -22.35 1.04 13.38
C ARG A 100 -20.95 1.39 12.90
N GLN A 101 -20.12 0.39 12.76
CA GLN A 101 -18.75 0.55 12.28
C GLN A 101 -18.75 0.66 10.75
N PRO A 102 -18.06 1.68 10.18
CA PRO A 102 -18.11 1.94 8.74
C PRO A 102 -17.23 0.96 7.91
N GLY A 103 -16.43 0.11 8.56
CA GLY A 103 -15.48 -0.72 7.85
C GLY A 103 -14.53 0.13 6.97
N SER A 104 -14.15 -0.42 5.85
CA SER A 104 -13.24 0.26 4.89
C SER A 104 -13.81 1.52 4.23
N SER A 105 -15.08 1.89 4.46
CA SER A 105 -15.62 3.12 3.89
C SER A 105 -15.04 4.40 4.53
N ILE A 106 -14.36 4.29 5.68
CA ILE A 106 -13.63 5.41 6.31
C ILE A 106 -12.26 5.70 5.68
N LYS A 107 -11.65 4.76 4.94
CA LYS A 107 -10.30 4.88 4.36
C LYS A 107 -10.05 6.15 3.55
N PRO A 108 -11.00 6.67 2.73
CA PRO A 108 -10.78 7.92 2.01
C PRO A 108 -10.35 9.07 2.92
N PHE A 109 -10.84 9.14 4.15
CA PHE A 109 -10.48 10.22 5.08
C PHE A 109 -9.04 10.07 5.60
N THR A 110 -8.56 8.83 5.82
CA THR A 110 -7.15 8.55 6.13
C THR A 110 -6.24 9.03 5.00
N TYR A 111 -6.57 8.73 3.75
CA TYR A 111 -5.76 9.14 2.60
C TYR A 111 -5.87 10.65 2.31
N LEU A 112 -7.01 11.29 2.60
CA LEU A 112 -7.11 12.76 2.55
C LEU A 112 -6.16 13.42 3.55
N ALA A 113 -6.10 12.92 4.79
CA ALA A 113 -5.13 13.38 5.77
C ALA A 113 -3.68 13.13 5.31
N ALA A 114 -3.42 12.00 4.66
CA ALA A 114 -2.11 11.72 4.08
C ALA A 114 -1.75 12.69 2.94
N PHE A 115 -2.70 13.08 2.10
CA PHE A 115 -2.49 14.10 1.06
C PHE A 115 -2.15 15.46 1.68
N GLU A 116 -2.81 15.85 2.76
CA GLU A 116 -2.47 17.09 3.47
C GLU A 116 -1.04 17.06 4.06
N LYS A 117 -0.53 15.88 4.39
CA LYS A 117 0.84 15.64 4.85
C LYS A 117 1.84 15.33 3.73
N GLY A 118 1.47 15.56 2.47
CA GLY A 118 2.37 15.50 1.32
C GLY A 118 2.34 14.22 0.50
N TRP A 119 1.52 13.23 0.86
CA TRP A 119 1.31 12.08 0.00
C TRP A 119 0.57 12.48 -1.28
N THR A 120 0.72 11.66 -2.32
CA THR A 120 0.11 11.85 -3.64
C THR A 120 -0.58 10.57 -4.09
N PRO A 121 -1.40 10.59 -5.14
CA PRO A 121 -1.98 9.37 -5.70
C PRO A 121 -0.94 8.32 -6.11
N SER A 122 0.29 8.74 -6.41
CA SER A 122 1.39 7.85 -6.81
C SER A 122 2.31 7.46 -5.66
N THR A 123 2.12 7.97 -4.44
CA THR A 123 2.96 7.57 -3.30
C THR A 123 2.96 6.06 -3.14
N LEU A 124 4.18 5.49 -3.10
CA LEU A 124 4.40 4.06 -3.00
C LEU A 124 4.19 3.58 -1.57
N ILE A 125 3.42 2.51 -1.42
CA ILE A 125 3.19 1.81 -0.14
C ILE A 125 3.47 0.33 -0.37
N TRP A 126 4.13 -0.31 0.60
CA TRP A 126 4.40 -1.74 0.54
C TRP A 126 3.29 -2.54 1.21
N ASP A 127 2.50 -3.25 0.42
CA ASP A 127 1.49 -4.20 0.87
C ASP A 127 2.12 -5.58 1.09
N VAL A 128 2.79 -5.72 2.22
CA VAL A 128 3.59 -6.89 2.62
C VAL A 128 3.27 -7.26 4.07
N PRO A 129 3.60 -8.49 4.52
CA PRO A 129 3.44 -8.88 5.92
C PRO A 129 4.04 -7.83 6.86
N SER A 130 3.18 -7.19 7.65
CA SER A 130 3.55 -6.08 8.52
C SER A 130 2.83 -6.20 9.85
N TYR A 131 3.45 -5.71 10.93
CA TYR A 131 2.86 -5.67 12.26
C TYR A 131 3.10 -4.32 12.90
N PHE A 132 2.17 -3.92 13.74
CA PHE A 132 2.12 -2.59 14.35
C PHE A 132 1.76 -2.69 15.82
N THR A 133 2.19 -1.73 16.61
CA THR A 133 1.58 -1.50 17.91
C THR A 133 0.13 -1.04 17.72
N PRO A 134 -0.82 -1.41 18.59
CA PRO A 134 -2.23 -1.09 18.40
C PRO A 134 -2.52 0.41 18.24
N SER A 135 -1.86 1.25 19.01
CA SER A 135 -1.97 2.72 18.94
C SER A 135 -1.17 3.34 17.80
N GLY A 136 -0.19 2.62 17.24
CA GLY A 136 0.81 3.15 16.32
C GLY A 136 1.99 3.84 16.97
N LEU A 137 2.03 3.93 18.31
CA LEU A 137 3.13 4.51 19.07
C LEU A 137 4.18 3.44 19.42
N PRO A 138 5.49 3.73 19.33
CA PRO A 138 6.54 2.74 19.52
C PRO A 138 6.59 2.10 20.92
N ASP A 139 6.14 2.81 21.92
CA ASP A 139 6.15 2.43 23.34
C ASP A 139 4.83 1.81 23.83
N ASP A 140 3.88 1.56 22.94
CA ASP A 140 2.63 0.88 23.27
C ASP A 140 2.90 -0.58 23.70
N PRO A 141 2.51 -0.97 24.95
CA PRO A 141 2.74 -2.32 25.46
C PRO A 141 1.73 -3.37 24.93
N GLY A 142 0.76 -2.97 24.11
CA GLY A 142 -0.27 -3.86 23.57
C GLY A 142 0.30 -4.94 22.65
N GLU A 143 -0.46 -6.01 22.45
CA GLU A 143 -0.10 -7.04 21.48
C GLU A 143 -0.02 -6.48 20.07
N LEU A 144 1.01 -6.91 19.32
CA LEU A 144 1.22 -6.44 17.97
C LEU A 144 0.03 -6.80 17.07
N TYR A 145 -0.43 -5.82 16.36
CA TYR A 145 -1.52 -5.93 15.39
C TYR A 145 -0.99 -6.24 13.99
N SER A 146 -1.46 -7.35 13.40
CA SER A 146 -1.07 -7.79 12.06
C SER A 146 -2.29 -7.78 11.14
N PRO A 147 -2.54 -6.69 10.40
CA PRO A 147 -3.65 -6.63 9.47
C PRO A 147 -3.43 -7.58 8.28
N VAL A 148 -4.54 -8.13 7.77
CA VAL A 148 -4.56 -8.93 6.54
C VAL A 148 -5.51 -8.29 5.53
N ASN A 149 -5.24 -8.48 4.24
CA ASN A 149 -6.16 -8.06 3.19
C ASN A 149 -7.37 -9.00 3.13
N TYR A 150 -8.47 -8.52 2.56
CA TYR A 150 -9.71 -9.29 2.46
C TYR A 150 -9.54 -10.59 1.65
N ASP A 151 -8.70 -10.57 0.61
CA ASP A 151 -8.38 -11.74 -0.21
C ASP A 151 -7.28 -12.64 0.38
N GLY A 152 -6.75 -12.29 1.56
CA GLY A 152 -5.68 -13.02 2.25
C GLY A 152 -4.31 -12.95 1.57
N LYS A 153 -4.12 -12.03 0.60
CA LYS A 153 -2.88 -11.89 -0.19
C LYS A 153 -2.13 -10.62 0.15
N PHE A 154 -0.86 -10.62 -0.21
CA PHE A 154 0.00 -9.44 -0.21
C PHE A 154 0.33 -9.07 -1.65
N HIS A 155 0.28 -7.77 -1.99
CA HIS A 155 0.38 -7.28 -3.35
C HIS A 155 1.73 -6.62 -3.66
N GLY A 156 2.64 -6.59 -2.67
CA GLY A 156 3.95 -5.94 -2.83
C GLY A 156 3.85 -4.41 -2.91
N PRO A 157 4.62 -3.75 -3.77
CA PRO A 157 4.53 -2.31 -3.94
C PRO A 157 3.24 -1.92 -4.66
N VAL A 158 2.51 -0.98 -4.08
CA VAL A 158 1.27 -0.42 -4.64
C VAL A 158 1.27 1.10 -4.47
N THR A 159 0.69 1.82 -5.43
CA THR A 159 0.46 3.26 -5.27
C THR A 159 -0.75 3.52 -4.39
N VAL A 160 -0.88 4.73 -3.85
CA VAL A 160 -2.08 5.15 -3.10
C VAL A 160 -3.34 4.93 -3.94
N ARG A 161 -3.33 5.27 -5.24
CA ARG A 161 -4.47 5.03 -6.14
C ARG A 161 -4.88 3.56 -6.13
N ALA A 162 -3.93 2.65 -6.37
CA ALA A 162 -4.19 1.22 -6.38
C ALA A 162 -4.64 0.71 -5.00
N ALA A 163 -3.98 1.12 -3.93
CA ALA A 163 -4.27 0.71 -2.56
C ALA A 163 -5.69 1.08 -2.12
N LEU A 164 -6.10 2.34 -2.35
CA LEU A 164 -7.42 2.83 -1.97
C LEU A 164 -8.52 2.27 -2.88
N ALA A 165 -8.31 2.25 -4.19
CA ALA A 165 -9.29 1.74 -5.15
C ALA A 165 -9.61 0.26 -4.89
N ASN A 166 -8.61 -0.55 -4.53
CA ASN A 166 -8.78 -1.96 -4.18
C ASN A 166 -9.05 -2.21 -2.69
N SER A 167 -9.09 -1.14 -1.89
CA SER A 167 -9.41 -1.24 -0.46
C SER A 167 -8.45 -2.10 0.36
N TYR A 168 -7.15 -2.17 -0.02
CA TYR A 168 -6.15 -2.95 0.73
C TYR A 168 -6.02 -2.46 2.17
N ASN A 169 -5.86 -3.39 3.10
CA ASN A 169 -5.87 -3.10 4.54
C ASN A 169 -4.49 -2.65 5.05
N ILE A 170 -3.42 -3.38 4.68
CA ILE A 170 -2.07 -3.06 5.16
C ILE A 170 -1.65 -1.64 4.72
N PRO A 171 -1.83 -1.23 3.45
CA PRO A 171 -1.55 0.15 3.03
C PRO A 171 -2.35 1.20 3.80
N ALA A 172 -3.63 0.93 4.11
CA ALA A 172 -4.45 1.87 4.88
C ALA A 172 -3.95 2.02 6.34
N VAL A 173 -3.52 0.91 6.97
CA VAL A 173 -2.92 0.95 8.31
C VAL A 173 -1.59 1.70 8.29
N LYS A 174 -0.74 1.48 7.28
CA LYS A 174 0.50 2.26 7.09
C LYS A 174 0.21 3.75 6.87
N ALA A 175 -0.83 4.07 6.11
CA ALA A 175 -1.27 5.46 5.93
C ALA A 175 -1.71 6.10 7.24
N LEU A 176 -2.49 5.39 8.08
CA LEU A 176 -2.89 5.91 9.39
C LEU A 176 -1.70 6.02 10.36
N ALA A 177 -0.76 5.07 10.33
CA ALA A 177 0.48 5.17 11.12
C ALA A 177 1.31 6.40 10.73
N PHE A 178 1.31 6.78 9.45
CA PHE A 178 1.94 8.01 8.96
C PHE A 178 1.17 9.27 9.36
N VAL A 179 -0.15 9.26 9.26
CA VAL A 179 -1.03 10.41 9.54
C VAL A 179 -1.13 10.70 11.04
N GLY A 180 -1.31 9.65 11.83
CA GLY A 180 -1.74 9.72 13.24
C GLY A 180 -3.25 9.55 13.40
N VAL A 181 -3.64 8.86 14.48
CA VAL A 181 -5.07 8.69 14.83
C VAL A 181 -5.66 10.01 15.31
N TYR A 182 -4.93 10.71 16.17
CA TYR A 182 -5.28 12.01 16.74
C TYR A 182 -4.36 13.09 16.17
N ASP A 183 -4.79 14.34 16.34
CA ASP A 183 -4.02 15.50 15.89
C ASP A 183 -2.65 15.57 16.60
N ASP A 184 -1.63 16.01 15.88
CA ASP A 184 -0.32 16.29 16.45
C ASP A 184 -0.42 17.54 17.34
N PRO A 185 -0.10 17.45 18.64
CA PRO A 185 -0.12 18.62 19.52
C PRO A 185 0.81 19.76 19.09
N ALA A 186 1.78 19.51 18.22
CA ALA A 186 2.68 20.51 17.68
C ALA A 186 2.08 21.32 16.51
N THR A 187 0.98 20.87 15.94
CA THR A 187 0.26 21.57 14.89
C THR A 187 -0.90 22.40 15.46
N ASP A 188 -1.28 23.46 14.78
CA ASP A 188 -2.40 24.34 15.16
C ASP A 188 -3.70 24.01 14.41
N TYR A 189 -3.73 22.91 13.68
CA TYR A 189 -4.90 22.47 12.92
C TYR A 189 -5.15 20.96 13.11
N ALA A 190 -6.39 20.54 12.80
CA ALA A 190 -6.81 19.15 12.91
C ALA A 190 -6.23 18.31 11.77
N ASP A 191 -5.15 17.56 12.04
CA ASP A 191 -4.34 16.84 11.06
C ASP A 191 -4.33 15.31 11.22
N GLY A 192 -4.84 14.79 12.33
CA GLY A 192 -5.08 13.37 12.54
C GLY A 192 -6.38 12.87 11.89
N LEU A 193 -6.58 11.54 11.83
CA LEU A 193 -7.80 10.98 11.25
C LEU A 193 -9.07 11.45 11.97
N VAL A 194 -9.07 11.49 13.31
CA VAL A 194 -10.22 11.98 14.09
C VAL A 194 -10.50 13.44 13.79
N GLY A 195 -9.46 14.28 13.75
CA GLY A 195 -9.60 15.70 13.46
C GLY A 195 -10.13 15.97 12.05
N ILE A 196 -9.63 15.29 11.02
CA ILE A 196 -10.16 15.45 9.66
C ILE A 196 -11.60 14.94 9.55
N ALA A 197 -11.93 13.83 10.21
CA ALA A 197 -13.31 13.33 10.25
C ALA A 197 -14.28 14.38 10.84
N GLN A 198 -13.89 15.06 11.93
CA GLN A 198 -14.67 16.14 12.53
C GLN A 198 -14.81 17.34 11.59
N ARG A 199 -13.74 17.74 10.88
CA ARG A 199 -13.81 18.80 9.85
C ARG A 199 -14.82 18.48 8.75
N LEU A 200 -14.93 17.19 8.39
CA LEU A 200 -15.88 16.69 7.40
C LEU A 200 -17.31 16.53 7.92
N GLY A 201 -17.50 16.61 9.25
CA GLY A 201 -18.82 16.54 9.89
C GLY A 201 -19.14 15.23 10.59
N ILE A 202 -18.19 14.33 10.74
CA ILE A 202 -18.32 13.11 11.55
C ILE A 202 -17.99 13.47 13.00
N THR A 203 -18.99 13.57 13.85
CA THR A 203 -18.86 14.01 15.25
C THR A 203 -18.94 12.89 16.26
N SER A 204 -19.30 11.69 15.82
CA SER A 204 -19.47 10.49 16.67
C SER A 204 -18.13 9.87 17.14
N LEU A 205 -17.02 10.18 16.49
CA LEU A 205 -15.70 9.67 16.89
C LEU A 205 -15.15 10.45 18.09
N THR A 206 -15.65 10.16 19.28
CA THR A 206 -15.36 10.92 20.51
C THR A 206 -14.43 10.22 21.50
N ARG A 207 -14.15 8.94 21.31
CA ARG A 207 -13.26 8.18 22.18
C ARG A 207 -11.82 8.67 22.07
N LYS A 208 -11.03 8.43 23.13
CA LYS A 208 -9.61 8.82 23.22
C LYS A 208 -8.65 7.61 23.15
N ASP A 209 -9.20 6.43 22.87
CA ASP A 209 -8.49 5.15 22.86
C ASP A 209 -8.57 4.44 21.51
N TYR A 210 -8.83 5.20 20.43
CA TYR A 210 -8.74 4.66 19.08
C TYR A 210 -7.29 4.33 18.73
N GLY A 211 -7.11 3.19 18.05
CA GLY A 211 -5.83 2.78 17.51
C GLY A 211 -5.85 2.72 15.98
N LEU A 212 -4.83 2.07 15.41
CA LEU A 212 -4.67 1.95 13.95
C LEU A 212 -5.81 1.19 13.26
N ALA A 213 -6.57 0.37 14.00
CA ALA A 213 -7.78 -0.26 13.47
C ALA A 213 -8.89 0.73 13.08
N LEU A 214 -8.79 2.02 13.49
CA LEU A 214 -9.76 3.04 13.12
C LEU A 214 -9.88 3.20 11.60
N THR A 215 -8.78 3.13 10.85
CA THR A 215 -8.81 3.21 9.37
C THR A 215 -9.51 2.01 8.71
N LEU A 216 -9.73 0.95 9.46
CA LEU A 216 -10.52 -0.23 9.03
C LEU A 216 -11.95 -0.20 9.59
N GLY A 217 -12.33 0.92 10.22
CA GLY A 217 -13.66 1.13 10.75
C GLY A 217 -13.84 0.81 12.23
N GLY A 218 -12.78 0.84 13.04
CA GLY A 218 -12.83 0.57 14.49
C GLY A 218 -13.49 1.65 15.35
N GLY A 219 -14.34 2.49 14.79
CA GLY A 219 -15.13 3.52 15.47
C GLY A 219 -16.53 3.62 14.89
N GLU A 220 -17.52 3.91 15.72
CA GLU A 220 -18.93 3.91 15.36
C GLU A 220 -19.34 5.27 14.77
N VAL A 221 -20.15 5.22 13.70
CA VAL A 221 -20.66 6.38 12.94
C VAL A 221 -22.13 6.17 12.53
N SER A 222 -22.77 7.20 11.98
CA SER A 222 -24.08 7.08 11.32
C SER A 222 -23.96 7.18 9.80
N VAL A 223 -24.98 6.66 9.10
CA VAL A 223 -25.09 6.80 7.63
C VAL A 223 -25.15 8.27 7.23
N LEU A 224 -25.88 9.09 8.01
CA LEU A 224 -26.03 10.53 7.78
C LEU A 224 -24.68 11.27 7.85
N GLU A 225 -23.87 11.02 8.91
CA GLU A 225 -22.55 11.65 9.05
C GLU A 225 -21.61 11.24 7.91
N MET A 226 -21.56 9.95 7.61
CA MET A 226 -20.73 9.44 6.52
C MET A 226 -21.15 10.02 5.17
N THR A 227 -22.46 10.07 4.88
CA THR A 227 -22.96 10.66 3.62
C THR A 227 -22.64 12.15 3.55
N GLY A 228 -22.77 12.88 4.66
CA GLY A 228 -22.36 14.28 4.75
C GLY A 228 -20.88 14.50 4.48
N ALA A 229 -20.01 13.64 5.01
CA ALA A 229 -18.58 13.71 4.78
C ALA A 229 -18.21 13.42 3.31
N PHE A 230 -18.85 12.44 2.67
CA PHE A 230 -18.68 12.19 1.24
C PHE A 230 -19.23 13.33 0.37
N ALA A 231 -20.32 14.00 0.81
CA ALA A 231 -20.85 15.20 0.15
C ALA A 231 -19.84 16.36 0.15
N VAL A 232 -18.99 16.48 1.17
CA VAL A 232 -17.89 17.47 1.17
C VAL A 232 -16.92 17.23 0.02
N ILE A 233 -16.53 15.96 -0.21
CA ILE A 233 -15.64 15.61 -1.32
C ILE A 233 -16.33 15.92 -2.66
N ALA A 234 -17.62 15.55 -2.79
CA ALA A 234 -18.44 15.84 -3.98
C ALA A 234 -18.56 17.35 -4.27
N ASN A 235 -18.53 18.18 -3.24
CA ASN A 235 -18.65 19.64 -3.30
C ASN A 235 -17.28 20.36 -3.34
N ASN A 236 -16.29 19.76 -3.98
CA ASN A 236 -14.92 20.31 -4.10
C ASN A 236 -14.30 20.71 -2.74
N GLY A 237 -14.56 19.91 -1.72
CA GLY A 237 -14.02 20.08 -0.37
C GLY A 237 -14.75 21.12 0.49
N LYS A 238 -15.86 21.71 0.02
CA LYS A 238 -16.69 22.63 0.79
C LYS A 238 -17.72 21.88 1.62
N ARG A 239 -17.68 22.08 2.91
CA ARG A 239 -18.66 21.51 3.85
C ARG A 239 -19.88 22.43 3.93
N ILE A 240 -21.04 21.88 3.63
CA ILE A 240 -22.37 22.43 3.93
C ILE A 240 -23.07 21.41 4.81
N PRO A 241 -23.44 21.75 6.06
CA PRO A 241 -24.11 20.80 6.95
C PRO A 241 -25.40 20.26 6.35
N PRO A 242 -25.72 18.98 6.54
CA PRO A 242 -27.01 18.44 6.12
C PRO A 242 -28.20 19.19 6.73
N VAL A 243 -29.21 19.47 5.91
CA VAL A 243 -30.41 20.20 6.31
C VAL A 243 -31.68 19.44 5.94
N ALA A 244 -32.65 19.43 6.85
CA ALA A 244 -33.95 18.81 6.65
C ALA A 244 -35.10 19.81 6.55
N ILE A 245 -34.97 20.98 7.20
CA ILE A 245 -36.05 21.99 7.30
C ILE A 245 -35.65 23.18 6.43
N LEU A 246 -36.46 23.45 5.41
CA LEU A 246 -36.22 24.57 4.50
C LEU A 246 -36.99 25.83 4.87
N LYS A 247 -38.22 25.69 5.38
CA LYS A 247 -39.04 26.83 5.75
C LYS A 247 -40.07 26.44 6.83
N ILE A 248 -40.36 27.37 7.71
CA ILE A 248 -41.41 27.24 8.72
C ILE A 248 -42.28 28.50 8.62
N THR A 249 -43.61 28.28 8.56
CA THR A 249 -44.57 29.37 8.68
C THR A 249 -45.47 29.13 9.91
N ASP A 250 -45.97 30.19 10.53
CA ASP A 250 -47.00 30.11 11.58
C ASP A 250 -48.38 29.86 11.00
N PHE A 251 -49.39 29.78 11.87
CA PHE A 251 -50.79 29.56 11.49
C PHE A 251 -51.39 30.71 10.64
N GLN A 252 -50.77 31.88 10.62
CA GLN A 252 -51.15 33.05 9.80
C GLN A 252 -50.42 33.07 8.45
N GLY A 253 -49.48 32.16 8.23
CA GLY A 253 -48.66 32.10 7.03
C GLY A 253 -47.43 32.98 7.08
N ASN A 254 -47.13 33.63 8.22
CA ASN A 254 -45.88 34.40 8.36
C ASN A 254 -44.67 33.46 8.42
N VAL A 255 -43.59 33.88 7.77
CA VAL A 255 -42.35 33.10 7.79
C VAL A 255 -41.66 33.26 9.13
N VAL A 256 -41.48 32.13 9.83
CA VAL A 256 -40.78 32.02 11.12
C VAL A 256 -39.32 31.65 10.90
N TYR A 257 -39.06 30.83 9.90
CA TYR A 257 -37.72 30.37 9.52
C TYR A 257 -37.67 30.13 8.01
N GLU A 258 -36.56 30.45 7.40
CA GLU A 258 -36.26 30.14 5.99
C GLU A 258 -34.76 29.83 5.83
N TYR A 259 -34.47 28.63 5.35
CA TYR A 259 -33.11 28.19 5.10
C TYR A 259 -32.51 28.94 3.92
N GLN A 260 -31.30 29.46 4.13
CA GLN A 260 -30.45 29.99 3.07
C GLN A 260 -29.17 29.14 3.03
N PRO A 261 -28.89 28.46 1.92
CA PRO A 261 -27.66 27.68 1.82
C PRO A 261 -26.44 28.56 2.12
N PRO A 262 -25.60 28.20 3.09
CA PRO A 262 -24.38 28.94 3.35
C PRO A 262 -23.39 28.80 2.19
N ALA A 263 -22.43 29.72 2.10
CA ALA A 263 -21.35 29.64 1.11
C ALA A 263 -20.50 28.37 1.24
N GLY A 264 -20.61 27.68 2.39
CA GLY A 264 -19.83 26.51 2.75
C GLY A 264 -18.45 26.87 3.32
N GLN A 265 -17.97 26.03 4.22
CA GLN A 265 -16.61 26.12 4.77
C GLN A 265 -15.68 25.19 3.99
N GLN A 266 -14.55 25.70 3.52
CA GLN A 266 -13.54 24.84 2.88
C GLN A 266 -12.91 23.92 3.94
N ALA A 267 -13.32 22.66 3.96
CA ALA A 267 -12.84 21.63 4.90
C ALA A 267 -11.61 20.90 4.36
N ILE A 268 -11.54 20.69 3.06
CA ILE A 268 -10.40 20.16 2.31
C ILE A 268 -10.17 21.02 1.07
N ARG A 269 -8.91 21.16 0.63
CA ARG A 269 -8.63 21.92 -0.59
C ARG A 269 -9.23 21.24 -1.84
N PRO A 270 -9.64 22.02 -2.86
CA PRO A 270 -10.30 21.48 -4.06
C PRO A 270 -9.47 20.42 -4.79
N GLU A 271 -8.13 20.59 -4.82
CA GLU A 271 -7.22 19.63 -5.46
C GLU A 271 -7.31 18.25 -4.79
N HIS A 272 -7.26 18.20 -3.46
CA HIS A 272 -7.35 16.92 -2.72
C HIS A 272 -8.73 16.26 -2.87
N ALA A 273 -9.80 17.06 -2.88
CA ALA A 273 -11.15 16.56 -3.14
C ALA A 273 -11.25 15.95 -4.55
N TYR A 274 -10.68 16.61 -5.55
CA TYR A 274 -10.66 16.12 -6.92
C TYR A 274 -9.80 14.86 -7.09
N LEU A 275 -8.60 14.81 -6.49
CA LEU A 275 -7.75 13.61 -6.49
C LEU A 275 -8.47 12.43 -5.84
N MET A 276 -9.16 12.66 -4.73
CA MET A 276 -9.96 11.62 -4.07
C MET A 276 -11.12 11.14 -4.95
N ALA A 277 -11.88 12.06 -5.55
CA ALA A 277 -12.96 11.72 -6.48
C ALA A 277 -12.43 10.93 -7.69
N SER A 278 -11.27 11.32 -8.24
CA SER A 278 -10.60 10.62 -9.32
C SER A 278 -10.26 9.17 -8.95
N ILE A 279 -9.69 8.93 -7.77
CA ILE A 279 -9.35 7.57 -7.31
C ILE A 279 -10.63 6.73 -7.12
N LEU A 280 -11.63 7.29 -6.45
CA LEU A 280 -12.86 6.58 -6.13
C LEU A 280 -13.80 6.36 -7.34
N SER A 281 -13.58 7.05 -8.45
CA SER A 281 -14.31 6.85 -9.72
C SER A 281 -13.54 6.01 -10.75
N ASP A 282 -12.32 5.58 -10.43
CA ASP A 282 -11.45 4.83 -11.34
C ASP A 282 -11.80 3.33 -11.35
N ASN A 283 -12.64 2.93 -12.32
CA ASN A 283 -13.08 1.54 -12.46
C ASN A 283 -11.95 0.59 -12.89
N GLU A 284 -10.94 1.08 -13.61
CA GLU A 284 -9.77 0.28 -13.98
C GLU A 284 -8.86 0.04 -12.78
N ALA A 285 -8.60 1.08 -11.98
CA ALA A 285 -7.80 0.94 -10.76
C ALA A 285 -8.42 -0.03 -9.75
N ARG A 286 -9.76 -0.08 -9.63
CA ARG A 286 -10.44 -1.00 -8.70
C ARG A 286 -10.70 -2.40 -9.25
N ALA A 287 -10.48 -2.63 -10.56
CA ALA A 287 -10.80 -3.88 -11.23
C ALA A 287 -10.17 -5.14 -10.61
N PRO A 288 -8.94 -5.11 -10.06
CA PRO A 288 -8.34 -6.30 -9.44
C PRO A 288 -9.18 -6.92 -8.32
N MET A 289 -9.81 -6.10 -7.46
CA MET A 289 -10.62 -6.58 -6.33
C MET A 289 -12.12 -6.62 -6.64
N PHE A 290 -12.63 -5.74 -7.49
CA PHE A 290 -14.07 -5.57 -7.70
C PHE A 290 -14.56 -6.01 -9.08
N GLY A 291 -13.64 -6.22 -10.04
CA GLY A 291 -14.00 -6.47 -11.43
C GLY A 291 -14.41 -5.20 -12.20
N ARG A 292 -14.21 -5.21 -13.51
CA ARG A 292 -14.50 -4.05 -14.38
C ARG A 292 -15.97 -3.69 -14.46
N ASN A 293 -16.86 -4.67 -14.37
CA ASN A 293 -18.31 -4.52 -14.49
C ASN A 293 -19.02 -4.70 -13.15
N SER A 294 -18.47 -4.17 -12.08
CA SER A 294 -19.09 -4.25 -10.75
C SER A 294 -20.30 -3.31 -10.63
N MET A 295 -21.10 -3.51 -9.57
CA MET A 295 -22.21 -2.61 -9.23
C MET A 295 -21.77 -1.16 -8.95
N LEU A 296 -20.47 -0.92 -8.76
CA LEU A 296 -19.91 0.41 -8.57
C LEU A 296 -19.66 1.16 -9.88
N SER A 297 -19.73 0.47 -11.03
CA SER A 297 -19.56 1.06 -12.35
C SER A 297 -20.92 1.51 -12.89
N LEU A 298 -21.18 2.81 -12.85
CA LEU A 298 -22.43 3.43 -13.33
C LEU A 298 -22.28 3.92 -14.78
N PRO A 299 -23.40 4.16 -15.49
CA PRO A 299 -23.37 4.69 -16.86
C PRO A 299 -22.95 6.17 -16.94
N PHE A 300 -22.63 6.79 -15.82
CA PHE A 300 -22.08 8.14 -15.69
C PHE A 300 -20.95 8.15 -14.64
N PRO A 301 -20.03 9.12 -14.66
CA PRO A 301 -18.95 9.21 -13.68
C PRO A 301 -19.47 9.30 -12.25
N ALA A 302 -19.12 8.34 -11.42
CA ALA A 302 -19.47 8.30 -10.01
C ALA A 302 -18.32 7.72 -9.17
N ALA A 303 -18.03 8.36 -8.06
CA ALA A 303 -17.09 7.89 -7.07
C ALA A 303 -17.80 6.95 -6.08
N ALA A 304 -17.13 5.87 -5.67
CA ALA A 304 -17.71 4.92 -4.72
C ALA A 304 -16.66 4.25 -3.85
N LYS A 305 -17.03 3.95 -2.62
CA LYS A 305 -16.23 3.19 -1.65
C LYS A 305 -17.12 2.25 -0.86
N THR A 306 -16.76 0.97 -0.84
CA THR A 306 -17.41 -0.05 -0.01
C THR A 306 -16.77 -0.15 1.35
N GLY A 307 -17.54 -0.61 2.32
CA GLY A 307 -17.10 -1.02 3.65
C GLY A 307 -17.72 -2.36 4.04
N THR A 308 -16.98 -3.17 4.75
CA THR A 308 -17.44 -4.42 5.35
C THR A 308 -16.76 -4.54 6.70
N THR A 309 -17.54 -4.81 7.75
CA THR A 309 -16.98 -5.05 9.08
C THR A 309 -16.66 -6.52 9.29
N ASN A 310 -15.88 -6.80 10.33
CA ASN A 310 -15.59 -8.16 10.76
C ASN A 310 -16.92 -8.90 11.05
N ASP A 311 -16.92 -10.21 10.83
CA ASP A 311 -18.08 -11.10 11.00
C ASP A 311 -19.29 -10.69 10.13
N PHE A 312 -19.10 -9.89 9.08
CA PHE A 312 -20.15 -9.45 8.16
C PHE A 312 -21.35 -8.78 8.88
N ARG A 313 -21.11 -7.98 9.94
CA ARG A 313 -22.17 -7.32 10.69
C ARG A 313 -22.75 -6.11 9.98
N ASP A 314 -21.88 -5.35 9.30
CA ASP A 314 -22.24 -4.13 8.60
C ASP A 314 -21.67 -4.13 7.19
N ASN A 315 -22.52 -3.83 6.23
CA ASN A 315 -22.16 -3.62 4.84
C ASN A 315 -22.45 -2.18 4.46
N TRP A 316 -21.45 -1.50 3.90
CA TRP A 316 -21.56 -0.10 3.52
C TRP A 316 -21.22 0.10 2.05
N THR A 317 -21.92 1.03 1.42
CA THR A 317 -21.49 1.63 0.14
C THR A 317 -21.76 3.12 0.20
N MET A 318 -20.70 3.89 0.10
CA MET A 318 -20.72 5.34 0.04
C MET A 318 -20.31 5.75 -1.37
N GLY A 319 -21.01 6.73 -1.97
CA GLY A 319 -20.59 7.21 -3.27
C GLY A 319 -21.30 8.48 -3.66
N PHE A 320 -20.80 9.12 -4.71
CA PHE A 320 -21.29 10.44 -5.11
C PHE A 320 -20.99 10.78 -6.57
N THR A 321 -21.79 11.69 -7.08
CA THR A 321 -21.50 12.58 -8.22
C THR A 321 -21.44 14.02 -7.69
N PRO A 322 -21.09 15.02 -8.48
CA PRO A 322 -21.25 16.42 -8.05
C PRO A 322 -22.71 16.80 -7.68
N ASP A 323 -23.69 16.07 -8.21
CA ASP A 323 -25.12 16.35 -8.02
C ASP A 323 -25.71 15.70 -6.79
N LEU A 324 -25.18 14.56 -6.35
CA LEU A 324 -25.77 13.72 -5.30
C LEU A 324 -24.73 12.86 -4.58
N ALA A 325 -24.74 12.89 -3.25
CA ALA A 325 -24.02 11.95 -2.40
C ALA A 325 -25.02 10.98 -1.75
N VAL A 326 -24.71 9.68 -1.79
CA VAL A 326 -25.56 8.62 -1.28
C VAL A 326 -24.76 7.66 -0.41
N GLY A 327 -25.23 7.43 0.80
CA GLY A 327 -24.72 6.40 1.70
C GLY A 327 -25.75 5.31 1.94
N VAL A 328 -25.31 4.07 1.92
CA VAL A 328 -26.16 2.89 2.16
C VAL A 328 -25.49 2.00 3.20
N TRP A 329 -26.30 1.54 4.14
CA TRP A 329 -25.95 0.50 5.10
C TRP A 329 -26.92 -0.68 4.97
N VAL A 330 -26.40 -1.90 5.09
CA VAL A 330 -27.16 -3.15 5.20
C VAL A 330 -26.62 -3.96 6.37
N GLY A 331 -27.51 -4.48 7.19
CA GLY A 331 -27.17 -5.27 8.37
C GLY A 331 -28.39 -5.66 9.18
N ASN A 332 -28.19 -5.95 10.47
CA ASN A 332 -29.24 -6.24 11.41
C ASN A 332 -29.24 -5.20 12.54
N ALA A 333 -30.43 -4.69 12.90
CA ALA A 333 -30.55 -3.67 13.95
C ALA A 333 -30.08 -4.20 15.32
N ASP A 334 -30.26 -5.48 15.58
CA ASP A 334 -29.82 -6.19 16.79
C ASP A 334 -28.30 -6.57 16.77
N TYR A 335 -27.57 -6.17 15.74
CA TYR A 335 -26.14 -6.43 15.56
C TYR A 335 -25.78 -7.91 15.32
N THR A 336 -26.74 -8.78 15.01
CA THR A 336 -26.41 -10.16 14.61
C THR A 336 -25.65 -10.19 13.27
N PRO A 337 -24.66 -11.11 13.11
CA PRO A 337 -23.89 -11.18 11.88
C PRO A 337 -24.71 -11.68 10.69
N MET A 338 -24.44 -11.13 9.53
CA MET A 338 -24.90 -11.66 8.24
C MET A 338 -24.00 -12.81 7.78
N GLN A 339 -24.36 -13.47 6.68
CA GLN A 339 -23.61 -14.62 6.14
C GLN A 339 -23.02 -14.27 4.77
N ASN A 340 -21.69 -14.22 4.69
CA ASN A 340 -20.96 -14.01 3.44
C ASN A 340 -21.45 -12.81 2.60
N THR A 341 -21.79 -11.71 3.26
CA THR A 341 -22.19 -10.47 2.61
C THR A 341 -21.10 -9.42 2.77
N THR A 342 -20.91 -8.62 1.75
CA THR A 342 -19.94 -7.52 1.75
C THR A 342 -20.61 -6.24 1.31
N GLY A 343 -19.93 -5.10 1.46
CA GLY A 343 -20.42 -3.85 0.91
C GLY A 343 -20.77 -3.96 -0.58
N LEU A 344 -20.01 -4.77 -1.34
CA LEU A 344 -20.28 -4.99 -2.77
C LEU A 344 -21.53 -5.83 -3.03
N SER A 345 -21.82 -6.85 -2.22
CA SER A 345 -22.96 -7.77 -2.44
C SER A 345 -24.22 -7.35 -1.70
N GLY A 346 -24.09 -6.62 -0.57
CA GLY A 346 -25.22 -6.18 0.24
C GLY A 346 -25.66 -4.74 -0.07
N ALA A 347 -24.79 -3.76 0.17
CA ALA A 347 -25.14 -2.34 0.07
C ALA A 347 -25.00 -1.77 -1.37
N ALA A 348 -24.04 -2.24 -2.18
CA ALA A 348 -23.80 -1.69 -3.51
C ALA A 348 -24.99 -1.87 -4.48
N PRO A 349 -25.76 -2.97 -4.48
CA PRO A 349 -26.95 -3.07 -5.34
C PRO A 349 -27.99 -1.98 -5.03
N ILE A 350 -28.21 -1.65 -3.76
CA ILE A 350 -29.11 -0.56 -3.34
C ILE A 350 -28.55 0.78 -3.84
N TRP A 351 -27.28 1.04 -3.57
CA TRP A 351 -26.61 2.28 -3.97
C TRP A 351 -26.67 2.46 -5.49
N SER A 352 -26.29 1.44 -6.25
CA SER A 352 -26.25 1.48 -7.72
C SER A 352 -27.63 1.75 -8.32
N GLN A 353 -28.66 1.01 -7.90
CA GLN A 353 -30.02 1.20 -8.41
C GLN A 353 -30.58 2.58 -8.05
N PHE A 354 -30.34 3.04 -6.83
CA PHE A 354 -30.81 4.36 -6.41
C PHE A 354 -30.10 5.49 -7.16
N MET A 355 -28.78 5.43 -7.31
CA MET A 355 -28.01 6.42 -8.07
C MET A 355 -28.47 6.49 -9.52
N GLN A 356 -28.71 5.35 -10.18
CA GLN A 356 -29.17 5.30 -11.57
C GLN A 356 -30.59 5.85 -11.74
N ALA A 357 -31.42 5.78 -10.72
CA ALA A 357 -32.76 6.39 -10.72
C ALA A 357 -32.70 7.91 -10.38
N ALA A 358 -31.97 8.25 -9.33
CA ALA A 358 -31.99 9.58 -8.72
C ALA A 358 -31.20 10.63 -9.55
N VAL A 359 -29.98 10.29 -10.00
CA VAL A 359 -29.12 11.28 -10.68
C VAL A 359 -29.75 11.78 -11.98
N PRO A 360 -30.25 10.91 -12.89
CA PRO A 360 -30.95 11.40 -14.09
C PRO A 360 -32.20 12.22 -13.77
N GLN A 361 -32.97 11.85 -12.74
CA GLN A 361 -34.13 12.62 -12.31
C GLN A 361 -33.76 14.03 -11.86
N LEU A 362 -32.70 14.17 -11.05
CA LEU A 362 -32.24 15.45 -10.52
C LEU A 362 -31.59 16.36 -11.57
N THR A 363 -31.01 15.77 -12.62
CA THR A 363 -30.21 16.49 -13.62
C THR A 363 -30.90 16.60 -14.99
N GLY A 364 -32.14 16.13 -15.11
CA GLY A 364 -32.83 16.07 -16.38
C GLY A 364 -32.10 15.20 -17.44
N GLY A 365 -31.39 14.15 -16.97
CA GLY A 365 -30.63 13.25 -17.84
C GLY A 365 -29.23 13.73 -18.18
N ASN A 366 -28.75 14.84 -17.60
CA ASN A 366 -27.42 15.40 -17.85
C ASN A 366 -26.59 15.47 -16.55
N PRO A 367 -26.06 14.34 -16.07
CA PRO A 367 -25.24 14.30 -14.85
C PRO A 367 -24.01 15.19 -14.98
N ALA A 368 -23.67 15.94 -13.92
CA ALA A 368 -22.47 16.75 -13.88
C ALA A 368 -21.21 15.88 -13.83
N SER A 369 -20.17 16.32 -14.48
CA SER A 369 -18.83 15.72 -14.35
C SER A 369 -18.07 16.38 -13.20
N PHE A 370 -17.11 15.65 -12.60
CA PHE A 370 -16.20 16.22 -11.62
C PHE A 370 -15.40 17.36 -12.25
N VAL A 371 -15.46 18.56 -11.62
CA VAL A 371 -14.77 19.74 -12.12
C VAL A 371 -13.31 19.69 -11.70
N ARG A 372 -12.41 19.63 -12.69
CA ARG A 372 -10.96 19.64 -12.44
C ARG A 372 -10.51 21.05 -12.01
N PRO A 373 -9.95 21.21 -10.81
CA PRO A 373 -9.37 22.49 -10.39
C PRO A 373 -8.16 22.90 -11.25
N ALA A 374 -7.92 24.21 -11.39
CA ALA A 374 -6.74 24.71 -12.10
C ALA A 374 -5.41 24.28 -11.46
N GLY A 375 -5.42 23.96 -10.16
CA GLY A 375 -4.26 23.47 -9.42
C GLY A 375 -3.93 21.98 -9.63
N ILE A 376 -4.52 21.30 -10.63
CA ILE A 376 -4.22 19.89 -10.98
C ILE A 376 -3.41 19.84 -12.26
N MET A 377 -2.31 19.09 -12.24
CA MET A 377 -1.45 18.81 -13.39
C MET A 377 -1.38 17.31 -13.68
N ASP A 378 -1.05 16.97 -14.94
CA ASP A 378 -0.73 15.63 -15.37
C ASP A 378 0.78 15.41 -15.38
N LYS A 379 1.23 14.25 -14.97
CA LYS A 379 2.63 13.81 -15.03
C LYS A 379 2.71 12.35 -15.46
N VAL A 380 3.82 12.01 -16.09
CA VAL A 380 4.18 10.60 -16.35
C VAL A 380 5.00 10.11 -15.15
N ILE A 381 4.63 8.95 -14.64
CA ILE A 381 5.29 8.30 -13.51
C ILE A 381 5.74 6.88 -13.88
N CYS A 382 6.66 6.35 -13.13
CA CYS A 382 6.94 4.92 -13.14
C CYS A 382 5.78 4.16 -12.48
N ALA A 383 5.19 3.22 -13.19
CA ALA A 383 4.01 2.49 -12.72
C ALA A 383 4.27 1.69 -11.44
N ILE A 384 5.53 1.29 -11.18
CA ILE A 384 5.92 0.49 -10.03
C ILE A 384 6.25 1.38 -8.83
N SER A 385 7.11 2.40 -9.02
CA SER A 385 7.61 3.23 -7.92
C SER A 385 6.77 4.47 -7.63
N GLY A 386 5.97 4.92 -8.59
CA GLY A 386 5.19 6.14 -8.48
C GLY A 386 5.99 7.44 -8.59
N THR A 387 7.30 7.38 -8.82
CA THR A 387 8.19 8.54 -9.02
C THR A 387 8.19 9.00 -10.48
N GLU A 388 8.78 10.14 -10.79
CA GLU A 388 9.19 10.43 -12.17
C GLU A 388 10.08 9.28 -12.67
N PRO A 389 9.93 8.82 -13.94
CA PRO A 389 10.61 7.62 -14.40
C PRO A 389 12.12 7.80 -14.48
N SER A 390 12.89 6.88 -13.92
CA SER A 390 14.32 6.74 -14.19
C SER A 390 14.56 5.96 -15.49
N LYS A 391 15.83 5.87 -15.93
CA LYS A 391 16.23 5.04 -17.08
C LYS A 391 15.96 3.53 -16.88
N TYR A 392 15.76 3.10 -15.63
CA TYR A 392 15.50 1.72 -15.24
C TYR A 392 14.02 1.37 -15.12
N CYS A 393 13.13 2.37 -15.13
CA CYS A 393 11.70 2.13 -14.99
C CYS A 393 11.17 1.29 -16.17
N PRO A 394 10.62 0.09 -15.92
CA PRO A 394 10.20 -0.80 -16.99
C PRO A 394 8.85 -0.42 -17.62
N GLN A 395 8.01 0.31 -16.87
CA GLN A 395 6.67 0.68 -17.30
C GLN A 395 6.27 2.05 -16.78
N GLN A 396 5.76 2.88 -17.67
CA GLN A 396 5.32 4.24 -17.37
C GLN A 396 3.80 4.35 -17.50
N GLN A 397 3.20 5.24 -16.71
CA GLN A 397 1.79 5.57 -16.80
C GLN A 397 1.54 7.04 -16.48
N ALA A 398 0.38 7.56 -16.93
CA ALA A 398 -0.06 8.91 -16.56
C ALA A 398 -0.70 8.90 -15.16
N GLU A 399 -0.47 9.99 -14.41
CA GLU A 399 -1.11 10.24 -13.11
C GLU A 399 -1.33 11.73 -12.93
N ILE A 400 -2.25 12.10 -12.05
CA ILE A 400 -2.61 13.50 -11.74
C ILE A 400 -2.13 13.90 -10.35
N PHE A 401 -1.74 15.16 -10.22
CA PHE A 401 -1.14 15.73 -9.02
C PHE A 401 -1.64 17.15 -8.76
N ALA A 402 -1.63 17.57 -7.51
CA ALA A 402 -1.64 18.99 -7.23
C ALA A 402 -0.30 19.61 -7.68
N VAL A 403 -0.35 20.81 -8.27
CA VAL A 403 0.85 21.45 -8.86
C VAL A 403 1.95 21.72 -7.83
N ASP A 404 1.60 21.88 -6.58
CA ASP A 404 2.52 22.08 -5.44
C ASP A 404 2.91 20.76 -4.74
N GLN A 405 2.36 19.63 -5.18
CA GLN A 405 2.66 18.29 -4.69
C GLN A 405 2.94 17.34 -5.87
N PRO A 406 4.06 17.54 -6.61
CA PRO A 406 4.43 16.69 -7.73
C PRO A 406 4.87 15.29 -7.25
N PRO A 407 4.99 14.31 -8.16
CA PRO A 407 5.63 13.04 -7.83
C PRO A 407 7.08 13.24 -7.38
N LEU A 408 7.61 12.30 -6.62
CA LEU A 408 9.04 12.29 -6.30
C LEU A 408 9.88 12.26 -7.59
N PRO A 409 11.02 12.95 -7.63
CA PRO A 409 11.87 12.99 -8.80
C PRO A 409 12.50 11.61 -9.11
N SER A 410 12.95 11.41 -10.34
CA SER A 410 13.53 10.15 -10.82
C SER A 410 14.75 9.67 -10.02
N LYS A 411 15.50 10.57 -9.38
CA LYS A 411 16.60 10.23 -8.46
C LYS A 411 16.14 9.44 -7.23
N ASP A 412 14.85 9.47 -6.89
CA ASP A 412 14.25 8.77 -5.74
C ASP A 412 13.49 7.50 -6.17
N ASP A 413 13.67 7.08 -7.42
CA ASP A 413 13.11 5.83 -7.96
C ASP A 413 13.61 4.59 -7.18
N LEU A 414 12.95 3.45 -7.39
CA LEU A 414 13.31 2.17 -6.77
C LEU A 414 14.72 1.70 -7.17
N TRP A 415 15.18 2.05 -8.35
CA TRP A 415 16.51 1.69 -8.87
C TRP A 415 17.48 2.83 -8.60
N LYS A 416 18.54 2.56 -7.84
CA LYS A 416 19.64 3.50 -7.61
C LYS A 416 20.98 2.88 -7.89
N GLU A 417 21.87 3.63 -8.53
CA GLU A 417 23.28 3.30 -8.63
C GLU A 417 23.99 3.81 -7.38
N GLU A 418 24.64 2.92 -6.65
CA GLU A 418 25.39 3.26 -5.43
C GLU A 418 26.72 2.49 -5.41
N ILE A 419 27.75 3.14 -4.88
CA ILE A 419 29.02 2.49 -4.55
C ILE A 419 28.91 2.01 -3.10
N ILE A 420 28.89 0.71 -2.91
CA ILE A 420 28.75 0.09 -1.60
C ILE A 420 29.99 -0.67 -1.18
N ASP A 421 30.29 -0.65 0.11
CA ASP A 421 31.20 -1.61 0.72
C ASP A 421 30.47 -2.96 0.82
N THR A 422 30.98 -3.95 0.09
CA THR A 422 30.30 -5.24 -0.05
C THR A 422 30.32 -6.07 1.24
N TRP A 423 31.20 -5.74 2.21
CA TRP A 423 31.25 -6.43 3.49
C TRP A 423 30.17 -5.95 4.46
N THR A 424 29.95 -4.63 4.54
CA THR A 424 29.02 -4.03 5.52
C THR A 424 27.70 -3.61 4.90
N GLY A 425 27.60 -3.50 3.58
CA GLY A 425 26.45 -2.91 2.89
C GLY A 425 26.32 -1.40 3.09
N GLN A 426 27.31 -0.73 3.69
CA GLN A 426 27.31 0.72 3.87
C GLN A 426 27.72 1.43 2.57
N ARG A 427 27.36 2.73 2.44
CA ARG A 427 27.87 3.55 1.33
C ARG A 427 29.38 3.69 1.47
N ALA A 428 30.10 3.33 0.41
CA ALA A 428 31.54 3.37 0.39
C ALA A 428 32.07 4.82 0.41
N ASN A 429 33.19 5.00 1.08
CA ASN A 429 34.00 6.21 1.06
C ASN A 429 35.46 5.85 1.41
N SER A 430 36.31 6.83 1.66
CA SER A 430 37.74 6.59 1.99
C SER A 430 37.97 5.76 3.25
N ALA A 431 36.96 5.56 4.09
CA ALA A 431 37.09 4.70 5.27
C ALA A 431 36.91 3.20 4.95
N CYS A 432 36.30 2.84 3.82
CA CYS A 432 36.12 1.46 3.35
C CYS A 432 36.09 1.41 1.82
N ASP A 433 37.27 1.45 1.21
CA ASP A 433 37.49 1.49 -0.25
C ASP A 433 38.09 0.20 -0.84
N GLN A 434 38.28 -0.85 -0.01
CA GLN A 434 38.99 -2.06 -0.43
C GLN A 434 38.11 -3.12 -1.09
N PHE A 435 36.86 -3.23 -0.63
CA PHE A 435 35.89 -4.20 -1.11
C PHE A 435 34.63 -3.45 -1.49
N VAL A 436 34.69 -2.71 -2.57
CA VAL A 436 33.60 -1.86 -3.07
C VAL A 436 33.10 -2.37 -4.40
N ASP A 437 31.82 -2.15 -4.63
CA ASP A 437 31.18 -2.45 -5.88
C ASP A 437 30.20 -1.33 -6.24
N GLU A 438 30.25 -0.89 -7.50
CA GLU A 438 29.24 0.01 -8.05
C GLU A 438 28.13 -0.84 -8.64
N ARG A 439 26.97 -0.78 -8.02
CA ARG A 439 25.86 -1.61 -8.43
C ARG A 439 24.51 -0.93 -8.32
N LEU A 440 23.57 -1.51 -9.02
CA LEU A 440 22.17 -1.17 -8.88
C LEU A 440 21.64 -1.73 -7.55
N VAL A 441 21.09 -0.86 -6.71
CA VAL A 441 20.51 -1.20 -5.41
C VAL A 441 19.04 -0.80 -5.34
N LEU A 442 18.29 -1.47 -4.47
CA LEU A 442 16.88 -1.18 -4.24
C LEU A 442 16.73 0.00 -3.26
N ASN A 443 16.01 1.03 -3.70
CA ASN A 443 15.65 2.18 -2.85
C ASN A 443 14.38 1.86 -2.05
N VAL A 444 14.50 1.02 -1.05
CA VAL A 444 13.41 0.60 -0.17
C VAL A 444 13.76 0.95 1.26
N THR A 445 12.98 1.82 1.90
CA THR A 445 13.17 2.25 3.29
C THR A 445 12.26 1.48 4.27
N ASP A 446 11.15 0.91 3.79
CA ASP A 446 10.24 0.11 4.60
C ASP A 446 10.91 -1.18 5.08
N ALA A 447 11.07 -1.33 6.40
CA ALA A 447 11.75 -2.48 7.00
C ALA A 447 11.03 -3.83 6.72
N PHE A 448 9.69 -3.82 6.68
CA PHE A 448 8.91 -5.01 6.36
C PHE A 448 9.10 -5.41 4.89
N ALA A 449 9.16 -4.43 3.99
CA ALA A 449 9.43 -4.68 2.58
C ALA A 449 10.84 -5.23 2.37
N ARG A 450 11.88 -4.67 3.02
CA ARG A 450 13.25 -5.23 2.97
C ARG A 450 13.29 -6.68 3.45
N ARG A 451 12.58 -7.00 4.55
CA ARG A 451 12.49 -8.36 5.06
C ARG A 451 11.78 -9.29 4.08
N TRP A 452 10.65 -8.87 3.52
CA TRP A 452 9.88 -9.61 2.53
C TRP A 452 10.71 -9.91 1.28
N LEU A 453 11.40 -8.91 0.74
CA LEU A 453 12.29 -9.04 -0.41
C LEU A 453 13.45 -10.02 -0.17
N ARG A 454 14.03 -10.04 1.05
CA ARG A 454 15.16 -10.92 1.37
C ARG A 454 14.77 -12.35 1.70
N ARG A 455 13.59 -12.59 2.29
CA ARG A 455 13.27 -13.87 2.95
C ARG A 455 12.07 -14.61 2.39
N GLU A 456 11.16 -13.90 1.71
CA GLU A 456 9.94 -14.50 1.18
C GLU A 456 10.10 -14.80 -0.31
N ALA A 457 9.73 -16.01 -0.74
CA ALA A 457 9.83 -16.41 -2.15
C ALA A 457 9.09 -15.47 -3.10
N GLN A 458 7.93 -14.94 -2.66
CA GLN A 458 7.16 -13.95 -3.43
C GLN A 458 7.95 -12.63 -3.60
N GLY A 459 8.63 -12.18 -2.56
CA GLY A 459 9.43 -10.95 -2.60
C GLY A 459 10.67 -11.11 -3.47
N GLN A 460 11.36 -12.23 -3.34
CA GLN A 460 12.53 -12.56 -4.17
C GLN A 460 12.15 -12.66 -5.66
N GLY A 461 11.07 -13.40 -5.97
CA GLY A 461 10.59 -13.51 -7.35
C GLY A 461 10.11 -12.17 -7.93
N TRP A 462 9.54 -11.28 -7.10
CA TRP A 462 9.22 -9.94 -7.54
C TRP A 462 10.49 -9.12 -7.86
N ALA A 463 11.52 -9.17 -6.99
CA ALA A 463 12.78 -8.47 -7.23
C ALA A 463 13.47 -8.95 -8.51
N GLU A 464 13.49 -10.27 -8.75
CA GLU A 464 14.00 -10.86 -9.99
C GLU A 464 13.23 -10.35 -11.22
N SER A 465 11.91 -10.23 -11.13
CA SER A 465 11.07 -9.76 -12.23
C SER A 465 11.34 -8.31 -12.67
N ILE A 466 11.96 -7.52 -11.79
CA ILE A 466 12.34 -6.13 -12.07
C ILE A 466 13.86 -5.93 -12.22
N GLY A 467 14.63 -7.03 -12.37
CA GLY A 467 16.05 -7.02 -12.73
C GLY A 467 17.03 -7.05 -11.57
N PHE A 468 16.63 -7.49 -10.37
CA PHE A 468 17.54 -7.66 -9.24
C PHE A 468 17.77 -9.15 -8.94
N GLU A 469 19.03 -9.53 -8.83
CA GLU A 469 19.46 -10.89 -8.46
C GLU A 469 19.96 -10.93 -7.01
N ALA A 470 19.78 -12.08 -6.36
CA ALA A 470 20.30 -12.30 -5.01
C ALA A 470 21.85 -12.40 -5.02
N PRO A 471 22.54 -11.87 -4.00
CA PRO A 471 22.02 -11.20 -2.80
C PRO A 471 21.52 -9.79 -3.09
N LEU A 472 20.34 -9.42 -2.53
CA LEU A 472 19.76 -8.10 -2.73
C LEU A 472 20.45 -7.04 -1.86
N PHE A 473 20.85 -5.95 -2.50
CA PHE A 473 21.40 -4.78 -1.82
C PHE A 473 20.37 -3.64 -1.85
N PHE A 474 20.32 -2.90 -0.76
CA PHE A 474 19.44 -1.75 -0.59
C PHE A 474 20.27 -0.48 -0.49
N VAL A 475 19.66 0.66 -0.79
CA VAL A 475 20.28 1.96 -0.52
C VAL A 475 20.74 1.97 0.93
N PRO A 476 22.04 2.20 1.19
CA PRO A 476 22.60 2.17 2.53
C PRO A 476 21.98 3.23 3.45
N ASP A 477 21.65 2.83 4.66
CA ASP A 477 21.13 3.75 5.70
C ASP A 477 22.26 4.57 6.35
N SER A 478 23.52 4.19 6.14
CA SER A 478 24.70 4.86 6.68
C SER A 478 25.88 4.80 5.72
N GLU A 479 26.82 5.71 5.94
CA GLU A 479 28.13 5.70 5.26
C GLU A 479 29.18 5.02 6.15
N CYS A 480 30.23 4.48 5.52
CA CYS A 480 31.40 3.97 6.24
C CYS A 480 32.03 5.04 7.12
N LYS A 481 32.54 4.62 8.28
CA LYS A 481 33.26 5.44 9.27
C LYS A 481 34.57 4.76 9.64
N ASP A 482 35.48 5.49 10.31
CA ASP A 482 36.76 4.94 10.75
C ASP A 482 36.66 3.68 11.63
N GLY A 483 35.51 3.45 12.30
CA GLY A 483 35.23 2.25 13.09
C GLY A 483 34.37 1.19 12.40
N SER A 484 34.05 1.35 11.13
CA SER A 484 33.31 0.34 10.36
C SER A 484 34.11 -0.97 10.25
N PRO A 485 33.47 -2.14 10.32
CA PRO A 485 34.13 -3.44 10.17
C PRO A 485 34.92 -3.52 8.85
N ARG A 486 36.18 -3.93 8.94
CA ARG A 486 37.08 -4.08 7.80
C ARG A 486 37.56 -5.52 7.72
N PRO A 487 37.16 -6.29 6.71
CA PRO A 487 37.64 -7.64 6.53
C PRO A 487 39.09 -7.61 6.01
N THR A 488 39.83 -8.63 6.38
CA THR A 488 41.16 -8.91 5.82
C THR A 488 41.05 -10.12 4.91
N LEU A 489 41.29 -9.94 3.61
CA LEU A 489 41.24 -11.00 2.63
C LEU A 489 42.39 -10.83 1.62
N SER A 490 43.26 -11.83 1.53
CA SER A 490 44.38 -11.81 0.60
C SER A 490 44.91 -13.19 0.30
N PHE A 491 45.44 -13.38 -0.89
CA PHE A 491 46.38 -14.46 -1.18
C PHE A 491 47.75 -14.10 -0.61
N SER A 492 48.41 -15.06 -0.02
CA SER A 492 49.77 -14.90 0.49
C SER A 492 50.77 -15.65 -0.40
N GLY A 493 51.59 -14.89 -1.10
CA GLY A 493 52.60 -15.45 -2.02
C GLY A 493 52.14 -15.59 -3.47
N LEU A 494 50.88 -15.39 -3.78
CA LEU A 494 50.37 -15.30 -5.16
C LEU A 494 50.07 -13.87 -5.55
N ARG A 495 50.44 -13.51 -6.78
CA ARG A 495 50.18 -12.18 -7.36
C ARG A 495 49.48 -12.32 -8.70
N ASP A 496 48.81 -11.30 -9.08
CA ASP A 496 48.19 -11.21 -10.39
C ASP A 496 49.23 -11.33 -11.51
N GLY A 497 49.01 -12.19 -12.47
CA GLY A 497 49.93 -12.47 -13.58
C GLY A 497 51.03 -13.50 -13.27
N ASP A 498 51.04 -14.13 -12.09
CA ASP A 498 52.07 -15.14 -11.77
C ASP A 498 52.01 -16.34 -12.73
N VAL A 499 53.22 -16.87 -13.05
CA VAL A 499 53.39 -18.08 -13.87
C VAL A 499 53.68 -19.25 -12.93
N ILE A 500 52.85 -20.28 -12.98
CA ILE A 500 52.96 -21.48 -12.15
C ILE A 500 53.67 -22.55 -12.98
N THR A 501 54.80 -23.02 -12.47
CA THR A 501 55.68 -24.01 -13.16
C THR A 501 55.73 -25.37 -12.42
N GLU A 502 55.10 -25.48 -11.27
CA GLU A 502 55.03 -26.69 -10.45
C GLU A 502 53.63 -27.35 -10.61
N GLU A 503 53.58 -28.69 -10.50
CA GLU A 503 52.37 -29.48 -10.65
C GLU A 503 51.37 -29.25 -9.49
N ASP A 504 51.87 -28.96 -8.28
CA ASP A 504 51.12 -28.69 -7.08
C ASP A 504 51.29 -27.20 -6.67
N LEU A 505 50.18 -26.46 -6.54
CA LEU A 505 50.15 -25.10 -6.04
C LEU A 505 49.63 -25.04 -4.64
N ASP A 506 50.46 -24.64 -3.66
CA ASP A 506 50.01 -24.39 -2.29
C ASP A 506 49.31 -23.03 -2.18
N ILE A 507 48.00 -23.01 -2.02
CA ILE A 507 47.21 -21.79 -1.87
C ILE A 507 47.22 -21.37 -0.40
N ARG A 508 47.94 -20.23 -0.15
CA ARG A 508 48.01 -19.60 1.17
C ARG A 508 47.12 -18.36 1.21
N VAL A 509 46.32 -18.23 2.26
CA VAL A 509 45.39 -17.11 2.40
C VAL A 509 45.40 -16.51 3.80
N VAL A 510 44.96 -15.27 3.89
CA VAL A 510 44.43 -14.66 5.12
C VAL A 510 42.96 -14.32 4.84
N ALA A 511 42.06 -14.73 5.74
CA ALA A 511 40.61 -14.49 5.63
C ALA A 511 40.00 -14.34 7.02
N SER A 512 39.72 -13.10 7.43
CA SER A 512 39.13 -12.80 8.73
C SER A 512 38.30 -11.52 8.68
N GLY A 513 37.25 -11.44 9.49
CA GLY A 513 36.41 -10.24 9.58
C GLY A 513 35.24 -10.47 10.52
N ASP A 514 34.70 -9.38 11.06
CA ASP A 514 33.54 -9.44 11.93
C ASP A 514 32.36 -10.12 11.25
N GLY A 515 31.75 -11.09 11.94
CA GLY A 515 30.64 -11.84 11.39
C GLY A 515 31.01 -12.89 10.34
N PHE A 516 32.31 -13.24 10.18
CA PHE A 516 32.79 -14.25 9.24
C PHE A 516 31.89 -15.52 9.29
N ARG A 517 31.52 -16.04 8.12
CA ARG A 517 30.70 -17.24 7.98
C ARG A 517 31.36 -18.31 7.11
N LEU A 518 31.90 -17.92 5.97
CA LEU A 518 32.32 -18.87 4.95
C LEU A 518 33.49 -18.30 4.15
N LEU A 519 34.45 -19.15 3.81
CA LEU A 519 35.52 -18.91 2.86
C LEU A 519 35.42 -19.90 1.71
N ARG A 520 35.51 -19.41 0.47
CA ARG A 520 35.61 -20.25 -0.75
C ARG A 520 36.83 -19.87 -1.55
N ILE A 521 37.42 -20.87 -2.18
CA ILE A 521 38.38 -20.68 -3.26
C ILE A 521 37.77 -21.32 -4.50
N GLU A 522 37.70 -20.55 -5.55
CA GLU A 522 37.08 -20.95 -6.81
C GLU A 522 38.05 -20.62 -7.94
N PHE A 523 38.00 -21.41 -9.01
CA PHE A 523 38.72 -21.08 -10.23
C PHE A 523 37.82 -21.13 -11.45
N GLY A 524 38.21 -20.41 -12.49
CA GLY A 524 37.57 -20.46 -13.79
C GLY A 524 38.61 -20.29 -14.89
N TYR A 525 38.29 -20.74 -16.09
CA TYR A 525 39.21 -20.66 -17.24
C TYR A 525 39.16 -19.28 -17.91
N GLY A 526 40.33 -18.81 -18.35
CA GLY A 526 40.48 -17.50 -18.98
C GLY A 526 40.62 -16.34 -17.99
N ASP A 527 40.63 -15.12 -18.52
CA ASP A 527 40.81 -13.88 -17.73
C ASP A 527 39.46 -13.32 -17.19
N ASP A 528 38.31 -13.76 -17.73
CA ASP A 528 36.96 -13.36 -17.29
C ASP A 528 36.02 -14.55 -17.32
N PRO A 529 36.17 -15.50 -16.35
CA PRO A 529 35.35 -16.71 -16.31
C PRO A 529 33.87 -16.41 -16.05
N GLN A 530 33.01 -17.03 -16.83
CA GLN A 530 31.55 -17.02 -16.55
C GLN A 530 31.14 -18.16 -15.62
N ASP A 531 31.88 -19.26 -15.65
CA ASP A 531 31.64 -20.43 -14.81
C ASP A 531 32.79 -20.59 -13.80
N TRP A 532 32.42 -20.89 -12.55
CA TRP A 532 33.36 -21.03 -11.44
C TRP A 532 33.25 -22.42 -10.81
N GLU A 533 34.37 -23.07 -10.59
CA GLU A 533 34.47 -24.35 -9.88
C GLU A 533 35.06 -24.12 -8.48
N VAL A 534 34.33 -24.59 -7.45
CA VAL A 534 34.78 -24.52 -6.04
C VAL A 534 35.81 -25.59 -5.79
N ILE A 535 37.03 -25.19 -5.41
CA ILE A 535 38.13 -26.11 -5.06
C ILE A 535 38.38 -26.22 -3.55
N PHE A 536 37.90 -25.24 -2.76
CA PHE A 536 37.99 -25.25 -1.31
C PHE A 536 36.79 -24.51 -0.70
N GLU A 537 36.27 -25.03 0.41
CA GLU A 537 35.28 -24.36 1.25
C GLU A 537 35.64 -24.60 2.72
N GLY A 538 35.61 -23.52 3.54
CA GLY A 538 35.92 -23.57 4.97
C GLY A 538 35.10 -22.53 5.76
N ASN A 539 34.81 -22.83 7.02
CA ASN A 539 34.01 -22.00 7.91
C ASN A 539 34.79 -21.45 9.13
N ASN A 540 36.11 -21.51 9.07
CA ASN A 540 36.99 -20.96 10.10
C ASN A 540 37.76 -19.74 9.59
N GLU A 541 37.88 -18.72 10.42
CA GLU A 541 38.75 -17.57 10.13
C GLU A 541 40.23 -17.98 10.08
N ILE A 542 40.95 -17.40 9.14
CA ILE A 542 42.38 -17.57 8.95
C ILE A 542 43.05 -16.22 9.15
N ARG A 543 43.59 -15.99 10.35
CA ARG A 543 44.15 -14.69 10.76
C ARG A 543 45.63 -14.50 10.42
N GLN A 544 46.32 -15.58 10.08
CA GLN A 544 47.72 -15.56 9.67
C GLN A 544 47.88 -16.36 8.38
N PRO A 545 48.84 -16.07 7.51
CA PRO A 545 49.05 -16.82 6.27
C PRO A 545 49.19 -18.31 6.49
N GLU A 546 48.20 -19.08 6.01
CA GLU A 546 48.11 -20.54 6.14
C GLU A 546 47.82 -21.17 4.80
N VAL A 547 48.41 -22.35 4.52
CA VAL A 547 48.05 -23.18 3.36
C VAL A 547 46.72 -23.85 3.64
N VAL A 548 45.70 -23.45 2.92
CA VAL A 548 44.34 -24.00 3.10
C VAL A 548 44.03 -25.09 2.09
N TYR A 549 44.71 -25.04 0.93
CA TYR A 549 44.47 -26.03 -0.12
C TYR A 549 45.73 -26.23 -0.95
N ARG A 550 46.04 -27.47 -1.35
CA ARG A 550 47.05 -27.84 -2.31
C ARG A 550 46.37 -28.21 -3.61
N TRP A 551 46.50 -27.35 -4.59
CA TRP A 551 45.79 -27.49 -5.85
C TRP A 551 46.67 -28.15 -6.90
N LYS A 552 46.17 -29.23 -7.52
CA LYS A 552 46.82 -29.91 -8.62
C LYS A 552 46.49 -29.19 -9.94
N VAL A 553 47.43 -28.45 -10.47
CA VAL A 553 47.25 -27.62 -11.67
C VAL A 553 47.69 -28.30 -12.96
N ASP A 554 48.36 -29.49 -12.84
CA ASP A 554 48.77 -30.31 -13.97
C ASP A 554 47.62 -30.93 -14.78
N LYS A 555 46.39 -30.93 -14.21
CA LYS A 555 45.20 -31.49 -14.83
C LYS A 555 44.24 -30.49 -15.44
N LEU A 556 44.61 -29.23 -15.43
CA LEU A 556 43.81 -28.16 -16.01
C LEU A 556 43.76 -28.27 -17.54
N SER A 557 42.61 -27.96 -18.12
CA SER A 557 42.40 -28.06 -19.57
C SER A 557 42.93 -26.86 -20.35
N GLU A 558 43.15 -25.73 -19.66
CA GLU A 558 43.68 -24.50 -20.24
C GLU A 558 44.85 -23.97 -19.41
N ASP A 559 45.72 -23.21 -20.06
CA ASP A 559 46.92 -22.61 -19.45
C ASP A 559 46.67 -21.27 -18.76
N ARG A 560 45.49 -20.64 -18.96
CA ARG A 560 45.07 -19.43 -18.29
C ARG A 560 43.90 -19.72 -17.37
N VAL A 561 44.08 -19.38 -16.11
CA VAL A 561 43.04 -19.55 -15.08
C VAL A 561 42.97 -18.32 -14.20
N THR A 562 41.78 -18.02 -13.79
CA THR A 562 41.50 -16.99 -12.79
C THR A 562 41.10 -17.67 -11.47
N LEU A 563 41.81 -17.33 -10.39
CA LEU A 563 41.54 -17.84 -9.05
C LEU A 563 40.82 -16.77 -8.25
N ARG A 564 39.67 -17.12 -7.65
CA ARG A 564 38.87 -16.23 -6.82
C ARG A 564 38.89 -16.71 -5.39
N LEU A 565 39.24 -15.80 -4.47
CA LEU A 565 39.12 -15.97 -3.04
C LEU A 565 37.91 -15.15 -2.59
N ARG A 566 36.86 -15.81 -2.05
CA ARG A 566 35.62 -15.17 -1.62
C ARG A 566 35.33 -15.51 -0.18
N MET A 567 35.03 -14.50 0.62
CA MET A 567 34.65 -14.60 2.02
C MET A 567 33.28 -13.98 2.22
N GLU A 568 32.43 -14.63 3.02
CA GLU A 568 31.06 -14.19 3.29
C GLU A 568 30.84 -14.04 4.81
N ASN A 569 29.99 -13.09 5.19
CA ASN A 569 29.58 -12.88 6.58
C ASN A 569 28.13 -13.35 6.86
N ASN A 570 27.72 -13.26 8.14
CA ASN A 570 26.37 -13.67 8.59
C ASN A 570 25.24 -12.75 8.13
N GLU A 571 25.57 -11.59 7.57
CA GLU A 571 24.61 -10.57 7.09
C GLU A 571 24.56 -10.52 5.54
N ASP A 572 25.01 -11.59 4.87
CA ASP A 572 25.09 -11.73 3.42
C ASP A 572 26.07 -10.78 2.71
N GLY A 573 26.92 -10.08 3.49
CA GLY A 573 28.03 -9.31 2.96
C GLY A 573 29.15 -10.23 2.49
N TYR A 574 29.99 -9.74 1.56
CA TYR A 574 31.12 -10.50 1.06
C TYR A 574 32.36 -9.62 0.81
N ALA A 575 33.51 -10.28 0.77
CA ALA A 575 34.76 -9.71 0.28
C ALA A 575 35.39 -10.67 -0.75
N GLU A 576 36.02 -10.12 -1.77
CA GLU A 576 36.54 -10.91 -2.88
C GLU A 576 37.92 -10.41 -3.32
N ARG A 577 38.80 -11.37 -3.68
CA ARG A 577 40.07 -11.11 -4.32
C ARG A 577 40.27 -12.06 -5.50
N ILE A 578 40.74 -11.53 -6.60
CA ILE A 578 40.97 -12.28 -7.84
C ILE A 578 42.45 -12.15 -8.19
N VAL A 579 43.02 -13.25 -8.71
CA VAL A 579 44.36 -13.28 -9.34
C VAL A 579 44.29 -14.11 -10.63
N HIS A 580 44.89 -13.59 -11.69
CA HIS A 580 45.02 -14.28 -12.95
C HIS A 580 46.36 -15.04 -12.96
N LEU A 581 46.34 -16.30 -13.31
CA LEU A 581 47.52 -17.17 -13.31
C LEU A 581 47.72 -17.76 -14.71
N LYS A 582 49.01 -17.91 -15.09
CA LYS A 582 49.40 -18.71 -16.24
C LYS A 582 50.02 -20.03 -15.78
N ILE A 583 49.51 -21.13 -16.26
CA ILE A 583 50.06 -22.47 -15.98
C ILE A 583 51.04 -22.83 -17.07
N ASP A 584 52.32 -23.05 -16.72
CA ASP A 584 53.40 -23.33 -17.67
C ASP A 584 54.32 -24.43 -17.08
N ILE A 585 53.73 -25.63 -16.93
CA ILE A 585 54.43 -26.78 -16.37
C ILE A 585 55.33 -27.37 -17.45
N PRO A 586 56.67 -27.42 -17.26
CA PRO A 586 57.57 -27.97 -18.24
C PRO A 586 57.27 -29.49 -18.43
N GLU A 587 57.17 -29.92 -19.70
CA GLU A 587 57.09 -31.34 -20.00
C GLU A 587 58.32 -32.07 -19.41
N PRO A 588 58.13 -33.25 -18.78
CA PRO A 588 59.23 -33.99 -18.26
C PRO A 588 60.22 -34.29 -19.38
N THR A 589 61.44 -33.79 -19.25
CA THR A 589 62.51 -34.02 -20.21
C THR A 589 62.72 -35.55 -20.33
N ALA A 590 62.44 -36.12 -21.49
CA ALA A 590 62.65 -37.51 -21.75
C ALA A 590 64.08 -37.88 -21.41
N THR A 591 64.31 -38.71 -20.39
CA THR A 591 65.64 -39.22 -20.08
C THR A 591 66.11 -40.02 -21.31
N PRO A 592 67.25 -39.68 -21.92
CA PRO A 592 67.67 -40.42 -23.09
C PRO A 592 67.90 -41.89 -22.72
N GLU A 593 67.23 -42.78 -23.45
CA GLU A 593 67.42 -44.24 -23.29
C GLU A 593 68.92 -44.54 -23.40
N PRO A 594 69.48 -45.41 -22.49
CA PRO A 594 70.91 -45.78 -22.59
C PRO A 594 71.14 -46.51 -23.89
N THR A 595 71.99 -45.89 -24.77
CA THR A 595 72.50 -46.49 -26.02
C THR A 595 73.33 -47.70 -25.65
N PHE A 596 72.80 -48.92 -25.84
CA PHE A 596 73.62 -50.13 -25.77
C PHE A 596 74.60 -50.14 -26.94
N THR A 597 75.87 -49.87 -26.67
CA THR A 597 76.99 -50.11 -27.59
C THR A 597 77.19 -51.62 -27.73
N SER A 598 76.91 -52.19 -28.92
CA SER A 598 77.15 -53.57 -29.24
C SER A 598 78.71 -53.76 -29.35
N THR A 599 79.26 -54.60 -28.46
CA THR A 599 80.65 -55.07 -28.53
C THR A 599 80.78 -55.97 -29.75
N PRO A 600 81.83 -55.82 -30.59
CA PRO A 600 82.06 -56.68 -31.76
C PRO A 600 82.51 -58.10 -31.32
N VAL A 601 81.86 -59.10 -31.89
CA VAL A 601 82.24 -60.49 -31.77
C VAL A 601 83.53 -60.79 -32.47
N PRO A 602 84.55 -61.47 -31.88
CA PRO A 602 85.79 -61.89 -32.56
C PRO A 602 85.51 -62.93 -33.65
N SER A 603 86.04 -62.75 -34.86
CA SER A 603 85.98 -63.74 -35.94
C SER A 603 87.02 -64.87 -35.70
N ASP A 604 86.61 -66.10 -35.63
CA ASP A 604 87.44 -67.26 -35.70
C ASP A 604 87.82 -67.53 -37.14
N THR A 605 89.14 -67.48 -37.42
CA THR A 605 89.73 -68.00 -38.62
C THR A 605 90.31 -69.40 -38.39
N PRO A 606 90.06 -70.39 -39.26
CA PRO A 606 90.65 -71.68 -39.14
C PRO A 606 92.03 -71.71 -39.89
N VAL A 607 92.99 -72.47 -39.30
CA VAL A 607 94.26 -72.82 -39.92
C VAL A 607 94.47 -74.32 -39.88
N PRO A 608 95.13 -74.90 -40.79
CA PRO A 608 94.84 -76.02 -41.64
C PRO A 608 94.97 -77.35 -40.99
#